data_73e5f073163b72ad9aea143dea03e1b5
#
_entry.id   73e5f073163b72ad9aea143dea03e1b5
#
_cell.length_a   1.000
_cell.length_b   1.000
_cell.length_c   1.000
_cell.angle_alpha   90.00
_cell.angle_beta   90.00
_cell.angle_gamma   90.00
#
_symmetry.space_group_name_H-M   'P 1'
#
loop_
_entity.id
_entity.type
_entity.pdbx_description
1 polymer ?
#
loop_
_entity_poly.entity_id
_entity_poly.type
_entity_poly.pdbx_seq_one_letter_code
_entity_poly.pdbx_strand_id
1 'polypeptide(L)'
;MRALNIRWLGNLPYAEALTLQKGLHNSVSDGNNEEDYLLLLEHNNVITLGRSGDKDNLIANKEKLDNLGIEYFETDRGGDITFHGKGQLIGYPIIRLSDPKKVIPFVRTIEKSIINALAAFNIDSYSKEEDTGVWTSKGKIASIGIKVSKWTTYHGFSLNIFEDLNGFDLINPCGNSDEKISSVHSFNREVSFKEIVNEVSKEFSKNFNYEIIDSQLSQFTPTQLKKEKKYEIDEMVDRGVFNKNKNVIPVTIKGLLPGEPKRPEWMKVKANLGSEYIELKNLINEKKLNTVCEEASCPNIYECWSMGTATFMIMGDTCTRACGFCDVNTGKPSDLDELEPLRVAESVKTMKLTHAVVTSVNRDDLEDGGSEFFAKTIQEIKLMNPSTSVEVLIPDFKGDRRAIDNIINEAPEVLNHNLETVPRLQREIRTAASYGRSLSLLQYAKEVNFSGKTKTGLIVGMGEEFDEVIAVLKDVSQIDIDIVTIGQYLRPTSKHRPIHRYVTQDEFDEYKLIGEKFGIPHIESGPLVRSSYHAKDSFASV
;
A
#
# COMPACT_ATOMS: atom_id res chain seq x y z
N MET A 1 -25.11 -20.49 -13.33
CA MET A 1 -23.63 -20.53 -13.35
C MET A 1 -23.16 -19.72 -12.16
N ARG A 2 -22.03 -20.04 -11.57
CA ARG A 2 -21.43 -19.17 -10.55
C ARG A 2 -20.80 -17.96 -11.23
N ALA A 3 -20.72 -16.84 -10.52
CA ALA A 3 -20.12 -15.62 -10.99
C ALA A 3 -18.60 -15.64 -10.77
N LEU A 4 -17.80 -15.19 -11.76
CA LEU A 4 -16.35 -15.06 -11.67
C LEU A 4 -15.92 -13.64 -12.02
N ASN A 5 -15.21 -13.01 -11.09
CA ASN A 5 -14.50 -11.77 -11.31
C ASN A 5 -13.07 -12.03 -11.79
N ILE A 6 -12.72 -11.57 -12.97
CA ILE A 6 -11.35 -11.66 -13.50
C ILE A 6 -10.71 -10.29 -13.42
N ARG A 7 -9.55 -10.21 -12.75
CA ARG A 7 -8.81 -8.96 -12.53
C ARG A 7 -7.39 -9.06 -13.07
N TRP A 8 -7.01 -8.13 -13.95
CA TRP A 8 -5.62 -7.92 -14.31
C TRP A 8 -4.99 -6.88 -13.39
N LEU A 9 -3.94 -7.28 -12.65
CA LEU A 9 -3.31 -6.44 -11.62
C LEU A 9 -1.96 -5.82 -12.08
N GLY A 10 -1.55 -6.10 -13.33
CA GLY A 10 -0.24 -5.65 -13.81
C GLY A 10 0.92 -6.36 -13.13
N ASN A 11 2.03 -5.65 -12.97
CA ASN A 11 3.19 -6.17 -12.22
C ASN A 11 3.02 -5.81 -10.73
N LEU A 12 3.00 -6.84 -9.87
CA LEU A 12 2.76 -6.68 -8.43
C LEU A 12 3.83 -7.45 -7.63
N PRO A 13 4.48 -6.83 -6.63
CA PRO A 13 5.38 -7.53 -5.72
C PRO A 13 4.69 -8.73 -5.06
N TYR A 14 5.45 -9.82 -4.84
CA TYR A 14 4.88 -11.08 -4.32
C TYR A 14 4.19 -10.91 -2.97
N ALA A 15 4.77 -10.15 -2.05
CA ALA A 15 4.20 -9.90 -0.73
C ALA A 15 2.85 -9.19 -0.80
N GLU A 16 2.70 -8.23 -1.71
CA GLU A 16 1.45 -7.48 -1.92
C GLU A 16 0.38 -8.39 -2.52
N ALA A 17 0.74 -9.17 -3.55
CA ALA A 17 -0.17 -10.13 -4.15
C ALA A 17 -0.64 -11.19 -3.15
N LEU A 18 0.25 -11.69 -2.27
CA LEU A 18 -0.12 -12.63 -1.22
C LEU A 18 -1.07 -12.02 -0.20
N THR A 19 -0.87 -10.75 0.15
CA THR A 19 -1.75 -10.00 1.04
C THR A 19 -3.15 -9.86 0.45
N LEU A 20 -3.23 -9.46 -0.83
CA LEU A 20 -4.49 -9.36 -1.57
C LEU A 20 -5.22 -10.71 -1.62
N GLN A 21 -4.51 -11.79 -1.97
CA GLN A 21 -5.08 -13.14 -2.01
C GLN A 21 -5.70 -13.53 -0.66
N LYS A 22 -4.98 -13.29 0.45
CA LYS A 22 -5.47 -13.62 1.80
C LYS A 22 -6.67 -12.78 2.21
N GLY A 23 -6.71 -11.50 1.81
CA GLY A 23 -7.86 -10.63 2.04
C GLY A 23 -9.13 -11.15 1.34
N LEU A 24 -9.02 -11.42 0.02
CA LEU A 24 -10.13 -11.99 -0.76
C LEU A 24 -10.53 -13.38 -0.28
N HIS A 25 -9.55 -14.25 0.04
CA HIS A 25 -9.80 -15.57 0.60
C HIS A 25 -10.66 -15.49 1.87
N ASN A 26 -10.35 -14.58 2.80
CA ASN A 26 -11.15 -14.42 4.02
C ASN A 26 -12.57 -13.93 3.68
N SER A 27 -12.72 -12.95 2.80
CA SER A 27 -14.02 -12.42 2.38
C SER A 27 -14.90 -13.52 1.75
N VAL A 28 -14.34 -14.31 0.85
CA VAL A 28 -15.04 -15.43 0.19
C VAL A 28 -15.34 -16.55 1.18
N SER A 29 -14.38 -16.91 2.07
CA SER A 29 -14.55 -18.04 3.00
C SER A 29 -15.54 -17.75 4.12
N ASP A 30 -15.64 -16.50 4.58
CA ASP A 30 -16.55 -16.10 5.64
C ASP A 30 -17.99 -15.84 5.13
N GLY A 31 -18.22 -15.97 3.81
CA GLY A 31 -19.54 -15.81 3.19
C GLY A 31 -19.98 -14.36 3.01
N ASN A 32 -19.08 -13.41 3.24
CA ASN A 32 -19.35 -11.99 3.02
C ASN A 32 -19.37 -11.62 1.52
N ASN A 33 -18.88 -12.52 0.66
CA ASN A 33 -18.87 -12.36 -0.78
C ASN A 33 -19.33 -13.66 -1.45
N GLU A 34 -20.30 -13.56 -2.35
CA GLU A 34 -20.81 -14.71 -3.13
C GLU A 34 -20.04 -14.95 -4.42
N GLU A 35 -19.13 -14.04 -4.77
CA GLU A 35 -18.35 -14.08 -6.00
C GLU A 35 -17.03 -14.82 -5.79
N ASP A 36 -16.60 -15.51 -6.85
CA ASP A 36 -15.27 -16.11 -6.94
C ASP A 36 -14.36 -15.19 -7.78
N TYR A 37 -13.04 -15.28 -7.59
CA TYR A 37 -12.06 -14.39 -8.25
C TYR A 37 -11.01 -15.19 -8.99
N LEU A 38 -10.57 -14.67 -10.14
CA LEU A 38 -9.32 -15.04 -10.80
C LEU A 38 -8.46 -13.79 -10.93
N LEU A 39 -7.39 -13.70 -10.13
CA LEU A 39 -6.42 -12.63 -10.21
C LEU A 39 -5.32 -13.02 -11.19
N LEU A 40 -5.07 -12.18 -12.19
CA LEU A 40 -4.03 -12.36 -13.19
C LEU A 40 -3.00 -11.24 -13.06
N LEU A 41 -1.72 -11.56 -13.06
CA LEU A 41 -0.64 -10.60 -12.83
C LEU A 41 0.71 -11.12 -13.32
N GLU A 42 1.73 -10.28 -13.19
CA GLU A 42 3.14 -10.65 -13.24
C GLU A 42 3.79 -10.30 -11.89
N HIS A 43 4.89 -10.98 -11.56
CA HIS A 43 5.74 -10.63 -10.42
C HIS A 43 7.08 -10.05 -10.85
N ASN A 44 7.71 -9.26 -9.98
CA ASN A 44 9.14 -9.07 -10.02
C ASN A 44 9.82 -10.41 -9.74
N ASN A 45 11.12 -10.49 -10.03
CA ASN A 45 11.88 -11.73 -9.85
C ASN A 45 11.81 -12.20 -8.39
N VAL A 46 11.23 -13.38 -8.16
CA VAL A 46 11.03 -13.96 -6.83
C VAL A 46 11.10 -15.49 -6.88
N ILE A 47 11.76 -16.07 -5.92
CA ILE A 47 11.76 -17.52 -5.68
C ILE A 47 10.85 -17.82 -4.51
N THR A 48 9.95 -18.79 -4.67
CA THR A 48 9.05 -19.22 -3.61
C THR A 48 9.26 -20.69 -3.28
N LEU A 49 9.46 -21.01 -1.99
CA LEU A 49 9.52 -22.38 -1.49
C LEU A 49 8.15 -22.79 -0.97
N GLY A 50 7.56 -23.82 -1.52
CA GLY A 50 6.28 -24.37 -1.09
C GLY A 50 6.40 -25.24 0.17
N ARG A 51 5.26 -25.70 0.68
CA ARG A 51 5.16 -26.42 1.96
C ARG A 51 5.90 -27.78 1.96
N SER A 52 5.97 -28.44 0.83
CA SER A 52 6.66 -29.73 0.64
C SER A 52 8.06 -29.56 0.07
N GLY A 53 8.53 -28.32 -0.06
CA GLY A 53 9.82 -28.04 -0.68
C GLY A 53 10.99 -28.27 0.27
N ASP A 54 12.11 -28.71 -0.33
CA ASP A 54 13.40 -28.83 0.35
C ASP A 54 14.23 -27.55 0.08
N LYS A 55 14.80 -26.98 1.15
CA LYS A 55 15.70 -25.81 1.05
C LYS A 55 16.95 -26.10 0.23
N ASP A 56 17.37 -27.34 0.18
CA ASP A 56 18.52 -27.78 -0.61
C ASP A 56 18.27 -27.67 -2.13
N ASN A 57 17.01 -27.49 -2.55
CA ASN A 57 16.65 -27.19 -3.93
C ASN A 57 16.92 -25.72 -4.32
N LEU A 58 17.32 -24.85 -3.40
CA LEU A 58 17.83 -23.52 -3.68
C LEU A 58 19.35 -23.60 -3.91
N ILE A 59 19.78 -23.53 -5.17
CA ILE A 59 21.21 -23.61 -5.57
C ILE A 59 21.95 -22.31 -5.23
N ALA A 60 21.27 -21.16 -5.39
CA ALA A 60 21.85 -19.85 -5.14
C ALA A 60 21.93 -19.56 -3.63
N ASN A 61 23.08 -19.05 -3.19
CA ASN A 61 23.17 -18.49 -1.84
C ASN A 61 22.53 -17.08 -1.77
N LYS A 62 22.32 -16.60 -0.55
CA LYS A 62 21.69 -15.29 -0.29
C LYS A 62 22.39 -14.15 -1.04
N GLU A 63 23.72 -14.09 -1.01
CA GLU A 63 24.52 -13.06 -1.67
C GLU A 63 24.27 -13.02 -3.20
N LYS A 64 24.14 -14.18 -3.83
CA LYS A 64 23.84 -14.27 -5.27
C LYS A 64 22.42 -13.79 -5.58
N LEU A 65 21.44 -14.12 -4.73
CA LEU A 65 20.06 -13.63 -4.88
C LEU A 65 20.00 -12.12 -4.72
N ASP A 66 20.65 -11.58 -3.70
CA ASP A 66 20.71 -10.13 -3.42
C ASP A 66 21.33 -9.37 -4.61
N ASN A 67 22.44 -9.85 -5.16
CA ASN A 67 23.12 -9.26 -6.32
C ASN A 67 22.26 -9.28 -7.59
N LEU A 68 21.37 -10.27 -7.73
CA LEU A 68 20.46 -10.39 -8.88
C LEU A 68 19.12 -9.70 -8.65
N GLY A 69 18.88 -9.15 -7.45
CA GLY A 69 17.62 -8.52 -7.08
C GLY A 69 16.45 -9.52 -7.06
N ILE A 70 16.69 -10.75 -6.60
CA ILE A 70 15.67 -11.82 -6.54
C ILE A 70 15.24 -12.01 -5.10
N GLU A 71 13.94 -11.82 -4.84
CA GLU A 71 13.36 -12.07 -3.53
C GLU A 71 13.20 -13.58 -3.26
N TYR A 72 13.22 -13.97 -1.98
CA TYR A 72 12.97 -15.36 -1.56
C TYR A 72 11.89 -15.42 -0.49
N PHE A 73 10.87 -16.27 -0.69
CA PHE A 73 9.78 -16.47 0.27
C PHE A 73 9.53 -17.96 0.56
N GLU A 74 9.47 -18.30 1.84
CA GLU A 74 8.85 -19.55 2.29
C GLU A 74 7.34 -19.37 2.37
N THR A 75 6.59 -20.23 1.70
CA THR A 75 5.14 -20.06 1.52
C THR A 75 4.38 -21.30 1.94
N ASP A 76 3.07 -21.14 2.11
CA ASP A 76 2.18 -22.26 2.47
C ASP A 76 1.45 -22.89 1.28
N ARG A 77 1.82 -22.50 0.02
CA ARG A 77 1.30 -23.16 -1.19
C ARG A 77 1.74 -24.63 -1.26
N GLY A 78 1.00 -25.44 -2.01
CA GLY A 78 1.44 -26.78 -2.38
C GLY A 78 2.68 -26.76 -3.28
N GLY A 79 3.35 -27.90 -3.37
CA GLY A 79 4.53 -28.11 -4.20
C GLY A 79 5.83 -27.67 -3.53
N ASP A 80 6.91 -27.73 -4.32
CA ASP A 80 8.29 -27.45 -3.95
C ASP A 80 8.69 -26.00 -4.34
N ILE A 81 9.97 -25.79 -4.63
CA ILE A 81 10.55 -24.51 -5.04
C ILE A 81 10.15 -24.14 -6.48
N THR A 82 9.92 -22.86 -6.73
CA THR A 82 9.71 -22.32 -8.08
C THR A 82 10.21 -20.88 -8.17
N PHE A 83 10.40 -20.40 -9.40
CA PHE A 83 10.74 -19.02 -9.72
C PHE A 83 9.55 -18.33 -10.40
N HIS A 84 9.34 -17.05 -10.06
CA HIS A 84 8.45 -16.15 -10.76
C HIS A 84 9.21 -14.91 -11.21
N GLY A 85 8.85 -14.37 -12.38
CA GLY A 85 9.49 -13.19 -12.94
C GLY A 85 8.70 -12.59 -14.10
N LYS A 86 9.23 -11.51 -14.64
CA LYS A 86 8.63 -10.83 -15.80
C LYS A 86 8.52 -11.78 -17.00
N GLY A 87 7.40 -11.65 -17.72
CA GLY A 87 7.11 -12.55 -18.84
C GLY A 87 6.47 -13.87 -18.43
N GLN A 88 6.10 -14.01 -17.17
CA GLN A 88 5.38 -15.16 -16.65
C GLN A 88 3.98 -14.71 -16.23
N LEU A 89 2.92 -15.30 -16.81
CA LEU A 89 1.56 -15.07 -16.36
C LEU A 89 1.31 -15.82 -15.06
N ILE A 90 0.96 -15.09 -14.02
CA ILE A 90 0.54 -15.64 -12.73
C ILE A 90 -0.98 -15.59 -12.66
N GLY A 91 -1.61 -16.70 -12.21
CA GLY A 91 -3.03 -16.77 -11.98
C GLY A 91 -3.35 -17.29 -10.58
N TYR A 92 -4.07 -16.49 -9.80
CA TYR A 92 -4.50 -16.81 -8.44
C TYR A 92 -6.01 -16.96 -8.36
N PRO A 93 -6.56 -18.18 -8.47
CA PRO A 93 -7.99 -18.44 -8.28
C PRO A 93 -8.34 -18.43 -6.78
N ILE A 94 -9.24 -17.53 -6.38
CA ILE A 94 -9.82 -17.47 -5.04
C ILE A 94 -11.25 -17.96 -5.15
N ILE A 95 -11.42 -19.25 -4.92
CA ILE A 95 -12.66 -19.98 -5.27
C ILE A 95 -13.10 -20.83 -4.08
N ARG A 96 -14.39 -20.77 -3.75
CA ARG A 96 -14.99 -21.64 -2.74
C ARG A 96 -15.28 -23.03 -3.31
N LEU A 97 -14.63 -24.05 -2.76
CA LEU A 97 -14.88 -25.45 -3.08
C LEU A 97 -16.08 -25.99 -2.29
N SER A 98 -16.95 -26.72 -2.96
CA SER A 98 -18.15 -27.31 -2.32
C SER A 98 -17.86 -28.61 -1.58
N ASP A 99 -16.69 -29.23 -1.77
CA ASP A 99 -16.33 -30.55 -1.22
C ASP A 99 -14.79 -30.68 -1.16
N PRO A 100 -14.21 -31.20 -0.06
CA PRO A 100 -12.78 -31.47 0.08
C PRO A 100 -12.22 -32.42 -0.99
N LYS A 101 -13.01 -33.35 -1.47
CA LYS A 101 -12.62 -34.29 -2.53
C LYS A 101 -12.39 -33.62 -3.90
N LYS A 102 -12.75 -32.34 -4.03
CA LYS A 102 -12.61 -31.58 -5.27
C LYS A 102 -11.27 -30.87 -5.45
N VAL A 103 -10.34 -30.97 -4.51
CA VAL A 103 -9.01 -30.30 -4.62
C VAL A 103 -8.23 -30.84 -5.82
N ILE A 104 -8.10 -32.15 -5.96
CA ILE A 104 -7.42 -32.75 -7.11
C ILE A 104 -8.13 -32.45 -8.43
N PRO A 105 -9.46 -32.66 -8.56
CA PRO A 105 -10.20 -32.24 -9.76
C PRO A 105 -10.05 -30.74 -10.07
N PHE A 106 -9.98 -29.88 -9.05
CA PHE A 106 -9.76 -28.44 -9.22
C PHE A 106 -8.41 -28.15 -9.89
N VAL A 107 -7.32 -28.77 -9.41
CA VAL A 107 -5.98 -28.62 -10.00
C VAL A 107 -5.98 -29.15 -11.44
N ARG A 108 -6.57 -30.31 -11.71
CA ARG A 108 -6.68 -30.89 -13.06
C ARG A 108 -7.50 -30.00 -14.01
N THR A 109 -8.49 -29.27 -13.48
CA THR A 109 -9.25 -28.30 -14.29
C THR A 109 -8.41 -27.06 -14.62
N ILE A 110 -7.52 -26.61 -13.74
CA ILE A 110 -6.54 -25.55 -14.06
C ILE A 110 -5.62 -26.02 -15.18
N GLU A 111 -5.03 -27.21 -15.05
CA GLU A 111 -4.17 -27.81 -16.09
C GLU A 111 -4.88 -27.86 -17.43
N LYS A 112 -6.10 -28.38 -17.46
CA LYS A 112 -6.93 -28.46 -18.66
C LYS A 112 -7.18 -27.07 -19.27
N SER A 113 -7.41 -26.06 -18.45
CA SER A 113 -7.66 -24.69 -18.93
C SER A 113 -6.41 -24.11 -19.59
N ILE A 114 -5.23 -24.36 -19.03
CA ILE A 114 -3.95 -23.93 -19.62
C ILE A 114 -3.67 -24.70 -20.92
N ILE A 115 -3.88 -26.02 -20.94
CA ILE A 115 -3.69 -26.87 -22.12
C ILE A 115 -4.61 -26.39 -23.27
N ASN A 116 -5.88 -26.14 -22.98
CA ASN A 116 -6.82 -25.66 -23.98
C ASN A 116 -6.44 -24.28 -24.51
N ALA A 117 -5.96 -23.38 -23.63
CA ALA A 117 -5.51 -22.06 -24.03
C ALA A 117 -4.26 -22.13 -24.93
N LEU A 118 -3.30 -23.02 -24.62
CA LEU A 118 -2.10 -23.24 -25.44
C LEU A 118 -2.44 -23.84 -26.81
N ALA A 119 -3.43 -24.73 -26.88
CA ALA A 119 -3.88 -25.36 -28.13
C ALA A 119 -4.44 -24.31 -29.12
N ALA A 120 -5.05 -23.22 -28.66
CA ALA A 120 -5.49 -22.11 -29.52
C ALA A 120 -4.34 -21.43 -30.27
N PHE A 121 -3.10 -21.59 -29.81
CA PHE A 121 -1.87 -21.06 -30.41
C PHE A 121 -1.03 -22.15 -31.11
N ASN A 122 -1.62 -23.34 -31.34
CA ASN A 122 -0.96 -24.52 -31.91
C ASN A 122 0.25 -25.00 -31.08
N ILE A 123 0.19 -24.92 -29.77
CA ILE A 123 1.20 -25.43 -28.85
C ILE A 123 0.67 -26.69 -28.19
N ASP A 124 1.22 -27.83 -28.60
CA ASP A 124 0.89 -29.13 -28.02
C ASP A 124 1.42 -29.23 -26.59
N SER A 125 0.53 -29.50 -25.64
CA SER A 125 0.88 -29.61 -24.23
C SER A 125 0.04 -30.66 -23.53
N TYR A 126 0.54 -31.16 -22.39
CA TYR A 126 -0.10 -32.26 -21.65
C TYR A 126 0.17 -32.13 -20.13
N SER A 127 -0.66 -32.80 -19.33
CA SER A 127 -0.45 -33.00 -17.90
C SER A 127 0.06 -34.42 -17.62
N LYS A 128 0.77 -34.59 -16.49
CA LYS A 128 1.23 -35.90 -15.99
C LYS A 128 0.32 -36.36 -14.84
N GLU A 129 0.13 -37.66 -14.68
CA GLU A 129 -0.71 -38.22 -13.58
C GLU A 129 -0.04 -38.03 -12.22
N GLU A 130 1.27 -38.28 -12.15
CA GLU A 130 2.04 -38.29 -10.91
C GLU A 130 2.60 -36.92 -10.51
N ASP A 131 2.48 -35.92 -11.41
CA ASP A 131 3.09 -34.60 -11.20
C ASP A 131 2.08 -33.50 -11.53
N THR A 132 2.24 -32.33 -10.89
CA THR A 132 1.32 -31.20 -11.06
C THR A 132 1.96 -30.12 -11.93
N GLY A 133 1.27 -29.76 -13.03
CA GLY A 133 1.76 -28.77 -13.98
C GLY A 133 1.31 -29.04 -15.41
N VAL A 134 1.90 -28.31 -16.36
CA VAL A 134 1.70 -28.53 -17.79
C VAL A 134 3.05 -28.62 -18.48
N TRP A 135 3.21 -29.60 -19.37
CA TRP A 135 4.43 -29.88 -20.11
C TRP A 135 4.22 -29.79 -21.61
N THR A 136 5.30 -29.54 -22.30
CA THR A 136 5.41 -29.56 -23.76
C THR A 136 6.56 -30.49 -24.16
N SER A 137 6.78 -30.69 -25.45
CA SER A 137 7.94 -31.41 -25.97
C SER A 137 9.30 -30.79 -25.60
N LYS A 138 9.31 -29.50 -25.16
CA LYS A 138 10.53 -28.77 -24.78
C LYS A 138 10.72 -28.66 -23.27
N GLY A 139 9.77 -29.11 -22.45
CA GLY A 139 9.83 -29.06 -20.99
C GLY A 139 8.56 -28.52 -20.33
N LYS A 140 8.63 -28.27 -19.02
CA LYS A 140 7.54 -27.74 -18.22
C LYS A 140 7.25 -26.29 -18.58
N ILE A 141 6.03 -25.99 -18.96
CA ILE A 141 5.60 -24.65 -19.38
C ILE A 141 4.78 -23.93 -18.31
N ALA A 142 4.11 -24.68 -17.43
CA ALA A 142 3.32 -24.11 -16.34
C ALA A 142 3.51 -24.91 -15.05
N SER A 143 3.60 -24.19 -13.94
CA SER A 143 3.66 -24.73 -12.58
C SER A 143 2.37 -24.39 -11.83
N ILE A 144 1.90 -25.31 -10.97
CA ILE A 144 0.67 -25.11 -10.20
C ILE A 144 0.93 -25.49 -8.75
N GLY A 145 0.62 -24.57 -7.84
CA GLY A 145 0.72 -24.79 -6.41
C GLY A 145 -0.37 -24.00 -5.67
N ILE A 146 -1.41 -24.68 -5.24
CA ILE A 146 -2.53 -24.05 -4.52
C ILE A 146 -2.48 -24.34 -3.03
N LYS A 147 -3.18 -23.50 -2.28
CA LYS A 147 -3.56 -23.76 -0.88
C LYS A 147 -5.08 -23.72 -0.76
N VAL A 148 -5.62 -24.65 0.01
CA VAL A 148 -7.02 -24.65 0.43
C VAL A 148 -7.07 -24.44 1.93
N SER A 149 -7.86 -23.47 2.36
CA SER A 149 -8.17 -23.18 3.76
C SER A 149 -9.62 -22.74 3.87
N LYS A 150 -10.36 -23.21 4.89
CA LYS A 150 -11.79 -22.93 5.02
C LYS A 150 -12.59 -23.17 3.73
N TRP A 151 -12.25 -24.23 2.99
CA TRP A 151 -12.83 -24.60 1.68
C TRP A 151 -12.66 -23.55 0.57
N THR A 152 -11.80 -22.58 0.73
CA THR A 152 -11.49 -21.56 -0.28
C THR A 152 -10.03 -21.69 -0.71
N THR A 153 -9.77 -21.53 -2.00
CA THR A 153 -8.43 -21.62 -2.60
C THR A 153 -7.70 -20.28 -2.52
N TYR A 154 -6.35 -20.30 -2.53
CA TYR A 154 -5.46 -19.21 -2.82
C TYR A 154 -4.11 -19.75 -3.28
N HIS A 155 -3.16 -18.89 -3.68
CA HIS A 155 -2.11 -19.23 -4.61
C HIS A 155 -2.71 -19.74 -5.93
N GLY A 156 -1.94 -20.40 -6.80
CA GLY A 156 -2.49 -20.78 -8.08
C GLY A 156 -1.46 -21.35 -9.05
N PHE A 157 -1.33 -20.73 -10.22
CA PHE A 157 -0.46 -21.21 -11.28
C PHE A 157 0.43 -20.10 -11.85
N SER A 158 1.51 -20.53 -12.49
CA SER A 158 2.35 -19.71 -13.35
C SER A 158 2.46 -20.34 -14.73
N LEU A 159 2.37 -19.53 -15.79
CA LEU A 159 2.57 -19.93 -17.19
C LEU A 159 3.70 -19.09 -17.78
N ASN A 160 4.76 -19.74 -18.24
CA ASN A 160 5.90 -19.09 -18.87
C ASN A 160 5.53 -18.63 -20.28
N ILE A 161 5.58 -17.33 -20.55
CA ILE A 161 5.27 -16.76 -21.86
C ILE A 161 6.55 -16.40 -22.59
N PHE A 162 7.43 -15.62 -21.97
CA PHE A 162 8.69 -15.19 -22.58
C PHE A 162 9.84 -16.14 -22.24
N GLU A 163 10.95 -16.04 -22.99
CA GLU A 163 12.11 -16.94 -22.88
C GLU A 163 13.10 -16.56 -21.77
N ASP A 164 12.92 -15.40 -21.10
CA ASP A 164 13.79 -15.00 -20.00
C ASP A 164 13.45 -15.77 -18.72
N LEU A 165 13.99 -16.99 -18.64
CA LEU A 165 13.74 -17.95 -17.56
C LEU A 165 14.99 -18.17 -16.68
N ASN A 166 15.98 -17.28 -16.75
CA ASN A 166 17.28 -17.41 -16.08
C ASN A 166 17.18 -17.60 -14.56
N GLY A 167 16.08 -17.20 -13.94
CA GLY A 167 15.84 -17.43 -12.52
C GLY A 167 15.65 -18.91 -12.15
N PHE A 168 15.29 -19.77 -13.09
CA PHE A 168 15.20 -21.22 -12.85
C PHE A 168 16.58 -21.88 -12.71
N ASP A 169 17.67 -21.28 -13.23
CA ASP A 169 19.05 -21.77 -13.06
C ASP A 169 19.55 -21.63 -11.60
N LEU A 170 18.79 -20.95 -10.76
CA LEU A 170 19.11 -20.72 -9.35
C LEU A 170 18.46 -21.73 -8.40
N ILE A 171 17.65 -22.65 -8.95
CA ILE A 171 16.88 -23.63 -8.19
C ILE A 171 16.91 -25.00 -8.89
N ASN A 172 16.61 -26.06 -8.14
CA ASN A 172 16.25 -27.37 -8.69
C ASN A 172 14.72 -27.51 -8.66
N PRO A 173 14.00 -27.21 -9.76
CA PRO A 173 12.54 -27.25 -9.75
C PRO A 173 12.01 -28.63 -9.38
N CYS A 174 11.15 -28.73 -8.35
CA CYS A 174 10.60 -29.99 -7.87
C CYS A 174 11.65 -31.03 -7.45
N GLY A 175 12.86 -30.61 -7.05
CA GLY A 175 13.97 -31.50 -6.68
C GLY A 175 14.59 -32.25 -7.86
N ASN A 176 14.29 -31.87 -9.09
CA ASN A 176 14.79 -32.51 -10.30
C ASN A 176 15.69 -31.53 -11.09
N SER A 177 17.00 -31.75 -11.01
CA SER A 177 18.01 -30.95 -11.74
C SER A 177 17.91 -31.07 -13.27
N ASP A 178 17.25 -32.11 -13.78
CA ASP A 178 17.09 -32.38 -15.21
C ASP A 178 15.79 -31.85 -15.79
N GLU A 179 14.90 -31.22 -14.97
CA GLU A 179 13.62 -30.70 -15.43
C GLU A 179 13.85 -29.50 -16.37
N LYS A 180 13.55 -29.69 -17.63
CA LYS A 180 13.62 -28.62 -18.64
C LYS A 180 12.41 -27.71 -18.49
N ILE A 181 12.68 -26.41 -18.54
CA ILE A 181 11.66 -25.38 -18.53
C ILE A 181 11.46 -24.84 -19.93
N SER A 182 10.22 -24.64 -20.33
CA SER A 182 9.84 -24.07 -21.63
C SER A 182 8.92 -22.87 -21.48
N SER A 183 8.67 -22.14 -22.59
CA SER A 183 7.78 -20.99 -22.64
C SER A 183 6.96 -20.99 -23.93
N VAL A 184 5.91 -20.16 -23.99
CA VAL A 184 5.11 -19.96 -25.20
C VAL A 184 6.00 -19.49 -26.36
N HIS A 185 6.90 -18.53 -26.12
CA HIS A 185 7.80 -17.99 -27.12
C HIS A 185 8.84 -18.98 -27.64
N SER A 186 9.09 -20.07 -26.93
CA SER A 186 9.89 -21.18 -27.44
C SER A 186 9.24 -21.88 -28.63
N PHE A 187 7.93 -21.71 -28.83
CA PHE A 187 7.14 -22.29 -29.92
C PHE A 187 6.64 -21.24 -30.90
N ASN A 188 6.10 -20.15 -30.40
CA ASN A 188 5.50 -19.08 -31.21
C ASN A 188 5.80 -17.71 -30.60
N ARG A 189 6.71 -16.95 -31.20
CA ARG A 189 7.13 -15.61 -30.74
C ARG A 189 6.17 -14.49 -31.10
N GLU A 190 5.21 -14.74 -31.98
CA GLU A 190 4.25 -13.75 -32.43
C GLU A 190 3.07 -13.59 -31.45
N VAL A 191 2.86 -14.59 -30.58
CA VAL A 191 1.80 -14.56 -29.58
C VAL A 191 2.09 -13.52 -28.53
N SER A 192 1.22 -12.55 -28.40
CA SER A 192 1.36 -11.50 -27.38
C SER A 192 0.93 -12.00 -26.00
N PHE A 193 1.48 -11.40 -24.96
CA PHE A 193 1.08 -11.66 -23.58
C PHE A 193 -0.43 -11.50 -23.37
N LYS A 194 -1.02 -10.44 -23.98
CA LYS A 194 -2.44 -10.14 -23.89
C LYS A 194 -3.33 -11.24 -24.51
N GLU A 195 -2.93 -11.83 -25.62
CA GLU A 195 -3.68 -12.91 -26.25
C GLU A 195 -3.71 -14.14 -25.35
N ILE A 196 -2.59 -14.47 -24.72
CA ILE A 196 -2.53 -15.56 -23.73
C ILE A 196 -3.42 -15.28 -22.53
N VAL A 197 -3.37 -14.07 -21.95
CA VAL A 197 -4.23 -13.69 -20.82
C VAL A 197 -5.71 -13.86 -21.18
N ASN A 198 -6.12 -13.39 -22.37
CA ASN A 198 -7.51 -13.51 -22.82
C ASN A 198 -7.94 -14.97 -23.00
N GLU A 199 -7.09 -15.79 -23.63
CA GLU A 199 -7.45 -17.19 -23.91
C GLU A 199 -7.44 -18.05 -22.63
N VAL A 200 -6.47 -17.81 -21.72
CA VAL A 200 -6.47 -18.45 -20.39
C VAL A 200 -7.72 -18.09 -19.60
N SER A 201 -8.12 -16.82 -19.61
CA SER A 201 -9.32 -16.35 -18.91
C SER A 201 -10.60 -17.03 -19.46
N LYS A 202 -10.71 -17.10 -20.76
CA LYS A 202 -11.84 -17.73 -21.47
C LYS A 202 -11.92 -19.23 -21.18
N GLU A 203 -10.82 -19.96 -21.34
CA GLU A 203 -10.80 -21.41 -21.12
C GLU A 203 -10.94 -21.76 -19.64
N PHE A 204 -10.42 -20.93 -18.72
CA PHE A 204 -10.65 -21.07 -17.28
C PHE A 204 -12.14 -20.97 -16.97
N SER A 205 -12.81 -19.90 -17.39
CA SER A 205 -14.25 -19.71 -17.15
C SER A 205 -15.08 -20.86 -17.72
N LYS A 206 -14.78 -21.28 -18.94
CA LYS A 206 -15.46 -22.39 -19.61
C LYS A 206 -15.30 -23.73 -18.89
N ASN A 207 -14.06 -24.10 -18.51
CA ASN A 207 -13.79 -25.40 -17.89
C ASN A 207 -14.32 -25.48 -16.44
N PHE A 208 -14.39 -24.35 -15.74
CA PHE A 208 -14.97 -24.25 -14.41
C PHE A 208 -16.48 -23.95 -14.42
N ASN A 209 -17.10 -23.76 -15.60
CA ASN A 209 -18.52 -23.44 -15.78
C ASN A 209 -18.93 -22.15 -15.05
N TYR A 210 -18.12 -21.10 -15.21
CA TYR A 210 -18.39 -19.76 -14.70
C TYR A 210 -19.01 -18.85 -15.75
N GLU A 211 -19.82 -17.90 -15.28
CA GLU A 211 -20.18 -16.70 -16.02
C GLU A 211 -19.26 -15.55 -15.59
N ILE A 212 -18.60 -14.92 -16.54
CA ILE A 212 -17.75 -13.76 -16.26
C ILE A 212 -18.68 -12.55 -16.07
N ILE A 213 -18.76 -12.04 -14.85
CA ILE A 213 -19.62 -10.89 -14.51
C ILE A 213 -18.88 -9.57 -14.61
N ASP A 214 -17.58 -9.59 -14.39
CA ASP A 214 -16.71 -8.43 -14.56
C ASP A 214 -15.33 -8.89 -15.05
N SER A 215 -14.84 -8.22 -16.08
CA SER A 215 -13.53 -8.50 -16.65
C SER A 215 -12.84 -7.17 -16.98
N GLN A 216 -11.85 -6.80 -16.17
CA GLN A 216 -11.01 -5.63 -16.43
C GLN A 216 -9.90 -5.91 -17.46
N LEU A 217 -10.03 -6.96 -18.26
CA LEU A 217 -9.07 -7.29 -19.32
C LEU A 217 -9.01 -6.22 -20.42
N SER A 218 -10.06 -5.41 -20.57
CA SER A 218 -10.10 -4.28 -21.53
C SER A 218 -9.11 -3.16 -21.20
N GLN A 219 -8.69 -3.05 -19.93
CA GLN A 219 -7.70 -2.07 -19.46
C GLN A 219 -6.25 -2.61 -19.56
N PHE A 220 -6.07 -3.78 -20.16
CA PHE A 220 -4.75 -4.37 -20.35
C PHE A 220 -3.88 -3.49 -21.23
N THR A 221 -3.00 -2.73 -20.63
CA THR A 221 -1.85 -2.11 -21.27
C THR A 221 -0.63 -2.96 -20.94
N PRO A 222 0.03 -3.61 -21.92
CA PRO A 222 1.32 -4.24 -21.67
C PRO A 222 2.22 -3.18 -21.06
N THR A 223 2.88 -3.50 -19.96
CA THR A 223 3.85 -2.60 -19.34
C THR A 223 4.91 -2.29 -20.38
N GLN A 224 4.80 -1.14 -21.05
CA GLN A 224 5.90 -0.63 -21.84
C GLN A 224 7.04 -0.42 -20.84
N LEU A 225 8.17 -1.05 -21.10
CA LEU A 225 9.43 -0.94 -20.35
C LEU A 225 9.80 0.54 -20.20
N LYS A 226 9.19 1.23 -19.27
CA LYS A 226 9.76 2.48 -18.76
C LYS A 226 10.94 2.07 -17.90
N LYS A 227 12.11 2.62 -18.20
CA LYS A 227 13.33 2.44 -17.41
C LYS A 227 12.98 2.56 -15.93
N GLU A 228 13.08 1.44 -15.24
CA GLU A 228 12.74 1.30 -13.85
C GLU A 228 13.59 2.21 -12.99
N LYS A 229 12.96 2.93 -12.08
CA LYS A 229 13.64 3.39 -10.88
C LYS A 229 14.06 2.12 -10.12
N LYS A 230 15.34 1.96 -9.95
CA LYS A 230 15.95 0.88 -9.18
C LYS A 230 15.49 1.03 -7.73
N TYR A 231 14.47 0.27 -7.32
CA TYR A 231 14.15 0.11 -5.91
C TYR A 231 15.30 -0.68 -5.29
N GLU A 232 15.97 -0.10 -4.31
CA GLU A 232 17.05 -0.76 -3.59
C GLU A 232 16.44 -1.92 -2.78
N ILE A 233 16.79 -3.13 -3.20
CA ILE A 233 16.24 -4.42 -2.75
C ILE A 233 16.88 -4.90 -1.43
N ASP A 234 17.90 -4.21 -0.94
CA ASP A 234 18.68 -4.63 0.24
C ASP A 234 17.90 -4.72 1.56
N GLU A 235 16.66 -4.24 1.62
CA GLU A 235 15.88 -4.17 2.87
C GLU A 235 14.81 -5.26 3.03
N MET A 236 14.55 -6.09 2.02
CA MET A 236 13.40 -7.02 2.08
C MET A 236 13.73 -8.43 2.55
N VAL A 237 15.01 -8.84 2.54
CA VAL A 237 15.42 -10.22 2.82
C VAL A 237 15.52 -10.54 4.32
N ASP A 238 15.79 -9.56 5.19
CA ASP A 238 15.86 -9.79 6.66
C ASP A 238 14.50 -9.81 7.37
N ARG A 239 13.42 -9.73 6.60
CA ARG A 239 12.05 -9.60 7.14
C ARG A 239 11.30 -10.92 7.28
N GLY A 240 11.96 -12.01 7.60
CA GLY A 240 11.36 -13.28 7.94
C GLY A 240 10.37 -13.18 9.11
N VAL A 241 9.17 -12.63 8.88
CA VAL A 241 8.11 -12.59 9.89
C VAL A 241 6.91 -13.38 9.42
N PHE A 242 7.03 -14.70 9.51
CA PHE A 242 5.85 -15.55 9.58
C PHE A 242 5.78 -16.22 10.95
N ASN A 243 4.95 -15.68 11.82
CA ASN A 243 4.64 -16.35 13.07
C ASN A 243 3.52 -17.38 12.84
N LYS A 244 3.79 -18.64 13.20
CA LYS A 244 2.95 -19.82 12.91
C LYS A 244 1.58 -19.86 13.62
N ASN A 245 1.26 -18.91 14.47
CA ASN A 245 0.02 -18.92 15.27
C ASN A 245 -0.57 -17.52 15.34
N LYS A 246 -1.54 -17.23 14.50
CA LYS A 246 -2.76 -16.42 14.65
C LYS A 246 -3.11 -15.66 13.37
N ASN A 247 -4.41 -15.55 13.05
CA ASN A 247 -5.02 -14.84 11.94
C ASN A 247 -4.86 -13.29 12.04
N VAL A 248 -3.64 -12.82 12.18
CA VAL A 248 -3.32 -11.39 12.14
C VAL A 248 -2.35 -11.19 10.99
N ILE A 249 -2.81 -10.55 9.92
CA ILE A 249 -1.92 -10.07 8.87
C ILE A 249 -1.24 -8.84 9.45
N PRO A 250 0.08 -8.86 9.72
CA PRO A 250 0.76 -7.61 10.00
C PRO A 250 0.77 -6.82 8.68
N VAL A 251 0.16 -5.64 8.66
CA VAL A 251 0.55 -4.64 7.69
C VAL A 251 2.03 -4.43 7.95
N THR A 252 2.87 -4.82 7.01
CA THR A 252 4.31 -4.65 7.13
C THR A 252 4.62 -3.18 6.91
N ILE A 253 4.44 -2.39 7.96
CA ILE A 253 5.25 -1.19 8.07
C ILE A 253 6.67 -1.73 8.14
N LYS A 254 7.49 -1.34 7.19
CA LYS A 254 8.87 -1.82 6.91
C LYS A 254 9.58 -2.33 8.17
N GLY A 255 10.12 -3.55 8.14
CA GLY A 255 10.69 -4.27 9.28
C GLY A 255 11.81 -3.55 10.02
N LEU A 256 12.20 -4.08 11.17
CA LEU A 256 13.34 -3.59 11.97
C LEU A 256 14.60 -3.53 11.12
N LEU A 257 15.18 -2.34 11.04
CA LEU A 257 16.50 -2.16 10.45
C LEU A 257 17.58 -2.56 11.48
N PRO A 258 18.77 -2.97 11.06
CA PRO A 258 19.84 -3.33 11.98
C PRO A 258 20.06 -2.23 13.04
N GLY A 259 19.98 -2.59 14.33
CA GLY A 259 20.15 -1.65 15.44
C GLY A 259 18.86 -1.00 15.96
N GLU A 260 17.70 -1.27 15.37
CA GLU A 260 16.42 -0.76 15.88
C GLU A 260 15.83 -1.62 16.99
N PRO A 261 15.11 -1.01 17.96
CA PRO A 261 14.45 -1.75 19.00
C PRO A 261 13.35 -2.65 18.39
N LYS A 262 13.20 -3.87 18.95
CA LYS A 262 12.18 -4.82 18.48
C LYS A 262 10.79 -4.23 18.59
N ARG A 263 10.05 -4.28 17.47
CA ARG A 263 8.68 -3.75 17.40
C ARG A 263 7.75 -4.48 18.40
N PRO A 264 7.05 -3.73 19.26
CA PRO A 264 6.14 -4.33 20.24
C PRO A 264 4.92 -5.00 19.57
N GLU A 265 4.34 -6.00 20.26
CA GLU A 265 3.17 -6.72 19.72
C GLU A 265 1.92 -5.85 19.57
N TRP A 266 1.76 -4.84 20.41
CA TRP A 266 0.62 -3.92 20.40
C TRP A 266 0.63 -2.95 19.20
N MET A 267 1.71 -2.85 18.45
CA MET A 267 1.79 -2.06 17.23
C MET A 267 1.34 -2.82 15.95
N LYS A 268 0.66 -3.95 16.10
CA LYS A 268 0.14 -4.72 14.95
C LYS A 268 -1.21 -4.15 14.52
N VAL A 269 -1.36 -3.81 13.24
CA VAL A 269 -2.60 -3.32 12.63
C VAL A 269 -3.27 -4.46 11.87
N LYS A 270 -4.60 -4.54 11.95
CA LYS A 270 -5.41 -5.43 11.10
C LYS A 270 -5.67 -4.70 9.78
N ALA A 271 -5.15 -5.23 8.67
CA ALA A 271 -5.50 -4.72 7.35
C ALA A 271 -6.91 -5.22 6.97
N ASN A 272 -7.81 -4.30 6.68
CA ASN A 272 -9.12 -4.60 6.09
C ASN A 272 -9.07 -4.21 4.60
N LEU A 273 -8.83 -5.19 3.72
CA LEU A 273 -8.74 -5.01 2.27
C LEU A 273 -10.10 -5.24 1.60
N GLY A 274 -11.17 -4.68 2.14
CA GLY A 274 -12.51 -4.78 1.57
C GLY A 274 -12.61 -4.21 0.14
N SER A 275 -13.70 -4.52 -0.57
CA SER A 275 -14.00 -4.01 -1.91
C SER A 275 -13.93 -2.48 -1.97
N GLU A 276 -14.39 -1.81 -0.94
CA GLU A 276 -14.38 -0.35 -0.81
C GLU A 276 -12.96 0.24 -0.92
N TYR A 277 -11.98 -0.37 -0.26
CA TYR A 277 -10.58 0.07 -0.36
C TYR A 277 -10.04 -0.06 -1.79
N ILE A 278 -10.33 -1.17 -2.46
CA ILE A 278 -9.86 -1.42 -3.84
C ILE A 278 -10.49 -0.45 -4.82
N GLU A 279 -11.78 -0.18 -4.69
CA GLU A 279 -12.50 0.80 -5.50
C GLU A 279 -11.93 2.21 -5.32
N LEU A 280 -11.66 2.61 -4.08
CA LEU A 280 -11.08 3.90 -3.75
C LEU A 280 -9.65 4.03 -4.30
N LYS A 281 -8.83 3.00 -4.16
CA LYS A 281 -7.48 2.99 -4.72
C LYS A 281 -7.49 3.11 -6.25
N ASN A 282 -8.40 2.40 -6.92
CA ASN A 282 -8.55 2.49 -8.37
C ASN A 282 -9.00 3.89 -8.80
N LEU A 283 -9.93 4.50 -8.08
CA LEU A 283 -10.41 5.86 -8.34
C LEU A 283 -9.28 6.90 -8.24
N ILE A 284 -8.46 6.81 -7.18
CA ILE A 284 -7.33 7.73 -6.96
C ILE A 284 -6.33 7.61 -8.10
N ASN A 285 -5.99 6.38 -8.50
CA ASN A 285 -5.08 6.12 -9.61
C ASN A 285 -5.65 6.60 -10.96
N GLU A 286 -6.94 6.35 -11.23
CA GLU A 286 -7.63 6.80 -12.45
C GLU A 286 -7.64 8.33 -12.57
N LYS A 287 -7.88 9.01 -11.46
CA LYS A 287 -7.89 10.48 -11.38
C LYS A 287 -6.49 11.08 -11.28
N LYS A 288 -5.42 10.29 -11.26
CA LYS A 288 -4.02 10.74 -11.12
C LYS A 288 -3.81 11.63 -9.89
N LEU A 289 -4.41 11.26 -8.78
CA LEU A 289 -4.27 11.95 -7.50
C LEU A 289 -3.25 11.24 -6.61
N ASN A 290 -2.60 12.00 -5.75
CA ASN A 290 -1.71 11.49 -4.72
C ASN A 290 -2.43 11.50 -3.37
N THR A 291 -2.23 10.48 -2.55
CA THR A 291 -2.71 10.46 -1.17
C THR A 291 -1.55 10.22 -0.21
N VAL A 292 -1.51 10.97 0.88
CA VAL A 292 -0.54 10.72 1.97
C VAL A 292 -0.71 9.30 2.53
N CYS A 293 -1.92 8.77 2.46
CA CYS A 293 -2.21 7.42 2.92
C CYS A 293 -1.40 6.35 2.16
N GLU A 294 -1.17 6.55 0.85
CA GLU A 294 -0.34 5.67 0.02
C GLU A 294 1.14 6.07 0.06
N GLU A 295 1.46 7.35 -0.18
CA GLU A 295 2.85 7.85 -0.24
C GLU A 295 3.61 7.67 1.08
N ALA A 296 2.95 7.87 2.22
CA ALA A 296 3.53 7.69 3.53
C ALA A 296 3.33 6.27 4.10
N SER A 297 2.81 5.31 3.32
CA SER A 297 2.53 3.93 3.76
C SER A 297 1.75 3.88 5.08
N CYS A 298 0.68 4.68 5.19
CA CYS A 298 -0.06 4.88 6.43
C CYS A 298 -0.73 3.58 6.90
N PRO A 299 -0.51 3.14 8.16
CA PRO A 299 -1.09 1.89 8.68
C PRO A 299 -2.63 1.96 8.81
N ASN A 300 -3.21 3.14 8.87
CA ASN A 300 -4.63 3.37 9.14
C ASN A 300 -5.46 3.56 7.86
N ILE A 301 -4.85 3.44 6.67
CA ILE A 301 -5.51 3.71 5.39
C ILE A 301 -6.85 2.98 5.25
N TYR A 302 -6.91 1.72 5.66
CA TYR A 302 -8.11 0.89 5.54
C TYR A 302 -9.25 1.36 6.45
N GLU A 303 -8.91 1.76 7.67
CA GLU A 303 -9.88 2.24 8.66
C GLU A 303 -10.42 3.62 8.26
N CYS A 304 -9.52 4.57 7.99
CA CYS A 304 -9.90 5.94 7.60
C CYS A 304 -10.80 5.96 6.37
N TRP A 305 -10.45 5.20 5.33
CA TRP A 305 -11.23 5.16 4.10
C TRP A 305 -12.61 4.53 4.30
N SER A 306 -12.72 3.46 5.09
CA SER A 306 -14.02 2.86 5.44
C SER A 306 -14.91 3.78 6.28
N MET A 307 -14.30 4.71 7.02
CA MET A 307 -15.00 5.73 7.82
C MET A 307 -15.34 7.00 7.03
N GLY A 308 -15.08 7.02 5.71
CA GLY A 308 -15.38 8.15 4.84
C GLY A 308 -14.43 9.35 5.03
N THR A 309 -13.19 9.12 5.43
CA THR A 309 -12.12 10.10 5.56
C THR A 309 -10.94 9.73 4.67
N ALA A 310 -10.48 10.65 3.83
CA ALA A 310 -9.27 10.48 3.01
C ALA A 310 -8.39 11.73 3.07
N THR A 311 -7.07 11.54 2.92
CA THR A 311 -6.08 12.63 2.91
C THR A 311 -5.46 12.75 1.53
N PHE A 312 -5.83 13.78 0.79
CA PHE A 312 -5.28 14.11 -0.52
C PHE A 312 -4.00 14.90 -0.38
N MET A 313 -3.00 14.58 -1.18
CA MET A 313 -1.75 15.33 -1.26
C MET A 313 -1.69 16.05 -2.61
N ILE A 314 -1.80 17.37 -2.58
CA ILE A 314 -1.84 18.23 -3.76
C ILE A 314 -0.46 18.78 -4.13
N MET A 315 -0.37 19.35 -5.34
CA MET A 315 0.83 19.95 -5.93
C MET A 315 1.95 18.94 -6.26
N GLY A 316 1.54 17.68 -6.54
CA GLY A 316 2.43 16.61 -6.98
C GLY A 316 2.99 15.73 -5.84
N ASP A 317 4.03 14.96 -6.17
CA ASP A 317 4.65 13.93 -5.33
C ASP A 317 6.08 14.27 -4.86
N THR A 318 6.59 15.43 -5.23
CA THR A 318 7.99 15.84 -4.97
C THR A 318 8.04 17.11 -4.12
N CYS A 319 8.67 17.00 -2.95
CA CYS A 319 8.79 18.06 -1.96
C CYS A 319 10.11 18.83 -2.12
N THR A 320 10.10 20.16 -1.92
CA THR A 320 11.32 20.98 -1.88
C THR A 320 12.13 20.80 -0.58
N ARG A 321 11.57 20.11 0.43
CA ARG A 321 12.21 19.91 1.74
C ARG A 321 12.45 18.43 2.03
N ALA A 322 13.55 18.14 2.76
CA ALA A 322 13.97 16.80 3.18
C ALA A 322 13.81 16.63 4.69
N CYS A 323 12.63 16.30 5.16
CA CYS A 323 12.41 16.01 6.57
C CYS A 323 12.86 14.57 6.91
N GLY A 324 13.61 14.39 8.00
CA GLY A 324 14.22 13.11 8.35
C GLY A 324 13.26 11.97 8.72
N PHE A 325 11.95 12.23 8.76
CA PHE A 325 10.90 11.25 9.08
C PHE A 325 9.95 10.95 7.91
N CYS A 326 10.03 11.73 6.81
CA CYS A 326 9.02 11.75 5.75
C CYS A 326 9.48 10.94 4.53
N ASP A 327 8.64 10.06 4.01
CA ASP A 327 8.92 9.17 2.86
C ASP A 327 8.62 9.82 1.50
N VAL A 328 8.10 11.07 1.48
CA VAL A 328 7.80 11.81 0.25
C VAL A 328 9.09 12.13 -0.51
N ASN A 329 9.07 11.97 -1.84
CA ASN A 329 10.22 12.26 -2.69
C ASN A 329 10.71 13.70 -2.51
N THR A 330 12.04 13.88 -2.46
CA THR A 330 12.65 15.21 -2.34
C THR A 330 13.33 15.59 -3.64
N GLY A 331 13.14 16.83 -4.09
CA GLY A 331 13.76 17.32 -5.32
C GLY A 331 13.12 18.59 -5.86
N LYS A 332 13.28 18.81 -7.18
CA LYS A 332 12.60 19.88 -7.89
C LYS A 332 11.20 19.40 -8.31
N PRO A 333 10.12 20.00 -7.80
CA PRO A 333 8.76 19.64 -8.18
C PRO A 333 8.49 19.94 -9.65
N SER A 334 7.47 19.25 -10.20
CA SER A 334 6.91 19.59 -11.52
C SER A 334 6.05 20.85 -11.47
N ASP A 335 5.67 21.35 -12.65
CA ASP A 335 4.69 22.43 -12.76
C ASP A 335 3.35 22.03 -12.14
N LEU A 336 2.58 23.02 -11.68
CA LEU A 336 1.26 22.81 -11.08
C LEU A 336 0.27 22.32 -12.15
N ASP A 337 -0.56 21.37 -11.77
CA ASP A 337 -1.69 20.94 -12.60
C ASP A 337 -2.95 21.70 -12.19
N GLU A 338 -3.29 22.70 -12.98
CA GLU A 338 -4.44 23.59 -12.73
C GLU A 338 -5.80 22.88 -12.56
N LEU A 339 -5.91 21.64 -13.03
CA LEU A 339 -7.12 20.82 -12.90
C LEU A 339 -7.12 19.90 -11.67
N GLU A 340 -6.01 19.82 -10.92
CA GLU A 340 -5.92 18.96 -9.73
C GLU A 340 -6.98 19.33 -8.66
N PRO A 341 -7.25 20.62 -8.32
CA PRO A 341 -8.30 21.00 -7.37
C PRO A 341 -9.67 20.45 -7.75
N LEU A 342 -10.05 20.53 -9.04
CA LEU A 342 -11.31 20.00 -9.55
C LEU A 342 -11.37 18.47 -9.41
N ARG A 343 -10.28 17.76 -9.76
CA ARG A 343 -10.23 16.29 -9.63
C ARG A 343 -10.29 15.83 -8.19
N VAL A 344 -9.70 16.59 -7.25
CA VAL A 344 -9.83 16.33 -5.81
C VAL A 344 -11.31 16.46 -5.39
N ALA A 345 -11.98 17.55 -5.77
CA ALA A 345 -13.39 17.77 -5.44
C ALA A 345 -14.33 16.70 -6.03
N GLU A 346 -14.08 16.26 -7.27
CA GLU A 346 -14.79 15.14 -7.90
C GLU A 346 -14.55 13.81 -7.15
N SER A 347 -13.33 13.59 -6.67
CA SER A 347 -13.00 12.37 -5.93
C SER A 347 -13.66 12.36 -4.56
N VAL A 348 -13.68 13.49 -3.84
CA VAL A 348 -14.45 13.67 -2.60
C VAL A 348 -15.91 13.30 -2.81
N LYS A 349 -16.52 13.75 -3.92
CA LYS A 349 -17.91 13.46 -4.28
C LYS A 349 -18.13 11.98 -4.58
N THR A 350 -17.25 11.38 -5.39
CA THR A 350 -17.36 9.99 -5.82
C THR A 350 -17.16 9.04 -4.63
N MET A 351 -16.23 9.36 -3.74
CA MET A 351 -15.97 8.63 -2.49
C MET A 351 -17.03 8.90 -1.41
N LYS A 352 -17.94 9.83 -1.64
CA LYS A 352 -18.97 10.27 -0.67
C LYS A 352 -18.37 10.62 0.70
N LEU A 353 -17.21 11.29 0.69
CA LEU A 353 -16.55 11.64 1.94
C LEU A 353 -17.39 12.66 2.72
N THR A 354 -17.44 12.44 4.00
CA THR A 354 -18.08 13.38 4.94
C THR A 354 -17.06 14.34 5.56
N HIS A 355 -15.76 13.98 5.47
CA HIS A 355 -14.64 14.78 5.92
C HIS A 355 -13.46 14.57 4.95
N ALA A 356 -12.98 15.64 4.34
CA ALA A 356 -11.86 15.61 3.40
C ALA A 356 -10.64 16.30 4.04
N VAL A 357 -9.51 15.62 4.09
CA VAL A 357 -8.24 16.21 4.52
C VAL A 357 -7.40 16.52 3.29
N VAL A 358 -6.93 17.76 3.18
CA VAL A 358 -6.05 18.22 2.09
C VAL A 358 -4.72 18.62 2.66
N THR A 359 -3.64 18.06 2.13
CA THR A 359 -2.28 18.45 2.46
C THR A 359 -1.48 18.60 1.17
N SER A 360 -0.20 18.99 1.27
CA SER A 360 0.65 19.16 0.10
C SER A 360 2.09 18.75 0.36
N VAL A 361 2.85 18.57 -0.71
CA VAL A 361 4.31 18.73 -0.66
C VAL A 361 4.67 20.19 -0.37
N ASN A 362 5.84 20.45 0.22
CA ASN A 362 6.33 21.84 0.31
C ASN A 362 6.74 22.35 -1.08
N ARG A 363 6.31 23.55 -1.41
CA ARG A 363 6.55 24.26 -2.67
C ARG A 363 7.29 25.58 -2.40
N ASP A 364 8.47 25.48 -1.77
CA ASP A 364 9.33 26.66 -1.53
C ASP A 364 9.84 27.32 -2.83
N ASP A 365 9.61 26.70 -3.96
CA ASP A 365 9.84 27.19 -5.32
C ASP A 365 8.77 28.17 -5.81
N LEU A 366 7.57 28.16 -5.21
CA LEU A 366 6.49 29.11 -5.50
C LEU A 366 6.57 30.33 -4.58
N GLU A 367 6.18 31.49 -5.11
CA GLU A 367 6.24 32.76 -4.37
C GLU A 367 5.35 32.75 -3.12
N ASP A 368 4.14 32.19 -3.25
CA ASP A 368 3.14 32.06 -2.19
C ASP A 368 3.22 30.72 -1.43
N GLY A 369 4.19 29.86 -1.75
CA GLY A 369 4.34 28.52 -1.18
C GLY A 369 3.20 27.56 -1.53
N GLY A 370 2.33 27.91 -2.51
CA GLY A 370 1.17 27.15 -2.95
C GLY A 370 -0.12 27.44 -2.18
N SER A 371 -0.20 28.52 -1.44
CA SER A 371 -1.39 28.89 -0.64
C SER A 371 -2.62 29.16 -1.48
N GLU A 372 -2.49 29.82 -2.66
CA GLU A 372 -3.59 30.04 -3.59
C GLU A 372 -4.12 28.71 -4.15
N PHE A 373 -3.25 27.72 -4.31
CA PHE A 373 -3.65 26.39 -4.76
C PHE A 373 -4.45 25.63 -3.70
N PHE A 374 -4.08 25.78 -2.42
CA PHE A 374 -4.90 25.31 -1.29
C PHE A 374 -6.27 25.99 -1.29
N ALA A 375 -6.32 27.33 -1.40
CA ALA A 375 -7.56 28.11 -1.43
C ALA A 375 -8.50 27.61 -2.54
N LYS A 376 -7.99 27.46 -3.77
CA LYS A 376 -8.73 26.92 -4.91
C LYS A 376 -9.25 25.51 -4.65
N THR A 377 -8.44 24.65 -4.01
CA THR A 377 -8.86 23.27 -3.68
C THR A 377 -10.01 23.27 -2.65
N ILE A 378 -9.94 24.11 -1.63
CA ILE A 378 -11.02 24.25 -0.64
C ILE A 378 -12.31 24.73 -1.32
N GLN A 379 -12.23 25.75 -2.18
CA GLN A 379 -13.36 26.29 -2.93
C GLN A 379 -14.03 25.20 -3.78
N GLU A 380 -13.28 24.46 -4.57
CA GLU A 380 -13.82 23.40 -5.44
C GLU A 380 -14.47 22.27 -4.63
N ILE A 381 -13.85 21.85 -3.49
CA ILE A 381 -14.45 20.85 -2.61
C ILE A 381 -15.78 21.36 -2.06
N LYS A 382 -15.82 22.56 -1.50
CA LYS A 382 -17.05 23.14 -0.89
C LYS A 382 -18.15 23.39 -1.92
N LEU A 383 -17.79 23.84 -3.11
CA LEU A 383 -18.75 24.06 -4.20
C LEU A 383 -19.41 22.75 -4.63
N MET A 384 -18.63 21.69 -4.80
CA MET A 384 -19.12 20.40 -5.31
C MET A 384 -19.72 19.52 -4.22
N ASN A 385 -19.29 19.69 -2.96
CA ASN A 385 -19.63 18.85 -1.81
C ASN A 385 -19.99 19.71 -0.59
N PRO A 386 -21.10 20.45 -0.60
CA PRO A 386 -21.42 21.45 0.43
C PRO A 386 -21.66 20.87 1.84
N SER A 387 -21.84 19.56 1.96
CA SER A 387 -22.00 18.86 3.25
C SER A 387 -20.72 18.22 3.78
N THR A 388 -19.60 18.32 3.03
CA THR A 388 -18.31 17.74 3.43
C THR A 388 -17.51 18.80 4.18
N SER A 389 -17.05 18.47 5.39
CA SER A 389 -16.10 19.32 6.11
C SER A 389 -14.69 19.19 5.54
N VAL A 390 -13.94 20.28 5.51
CA VAL A 390 -12.58 20.33 4.95
C VAL A 390 -11.57 20.63 6.05
N GLU A 391 -10.62 19.72 6.23
CA GLU A 391 -9.41 19.94 7.02
C GLU A 391 -8.24 20.21 6.08
N VAL A 392 -7.39 21.20 6.38
CA VAL A 392 -6.17 21.45 5.64
C VAL A 392 -4.95 21.26 6.54
N LEU A 393 -4.00 20.41 6.13
CA LEU A 393 -2.70 20.28 6.77
C LEU A 393 -1.66 21.06 5.94
N ILE A 394 -1.34 22.26 6.39
CA ILE A 394 -0.55 23.22 5.64
C ILE A 394 0.93 23.21 6.01
N PRO A 395 1.84 23.59 5.09
CA PRO A 395 3.23 23.91 5.41
C PRO A 395 3.34 25.23 6.19
N ASP A 396 4.57 25.58 6.61
CA ASP A 396 4.79 26.84 7.36
C ASP A 396 4.88 28.10 6.49
N PHE A 397 4.76 27.97 5.16
CA PHE A 397 4.88 29.05 4.17
C PHE A 397 6.03 30.02 4.44
N LYS A 398 7.14 29.54 5.03
CA LYS A 398 8.27 30.37 5.48
C LYS A 398 7.87 31.51 6.44
N GLY A 399 6.66 31.48 7.00
CA GLY A 399 6.10 32.48 7.90
C GLY A 399 5.39 33.63 7.19
N ASP A 400 5.04 33.51 5.91
CA ASP A 400 4.25 34.53 5.20
C ASP A 400 2.78 34.46 5.67
N ARG A 401 2.35 35.53 6.37
CA ARG A 401 0.98 35.65 6.88
C ARG A 401 -0.08 35.74 5.77
N ARG A 402 0.26 36.35 4.62
CA ARG A 402 -0.66 36.45 3.48
C ARG A 402 -1.03 35.08 2.93
N ALA A 403 -0.07 34.16 2.92
CA ALA A 403 -0.33 32.79 2.53
C ALA A 403 -1.32 32.08 3.48
N ILE A 404 -1.24 32.39 4.78
CA ILE A 404 -2.19 31.87 5.79
C ILE A 404 -3.55 32.51 5.58
N ASP A 405 -3.62 33.83 5.33
CA ASP A 405 -4.87 34.56 5.06
C ASP A 405 -5.61 34.00 3.84
N ASN A 406 -4.90 33.64 2.75
CA ASN A 406 -5.50 33.01 1.57
C ASN A 406 -6.29 31.75 1.94
N ILE A 407 -5.78 30.97 2.88
CA ILE A 407 -6.43 29.71 3.30
C ILE A 407 -7.54 29.97 4.30
N ILE A 408 -7.34 30.83 5.29
CA ILE A 408 -8.33 31.17 6.32
C ILE A 408 -9.57 31.80 5.70
N ASN A 409 -9.41 32.64 4.67
CA ASN A 409 -10.51 33.29 3.97
C ASN A 409 -11.46 32.29 3.28
N GLU A 410 -10.98 31.10 2.94
CA GLU A 410 -11.82 30.00 2.41
C GLU A 410 -12.55 29.22 3.52
N ALA A 411 -12.33 29.61 4.78
CA ALA A 411 -13.00 29.09 5.96
C ALA A 411 -13.03 27.55 6.05
N PRO A 412 -11.87 26.85 5.94
CA PRO A 412 -11.86 25.41 6.20
C PRO A 412 -12.36 25.13 7.62
N GLU A 413 -12.93 23.97 7.86
CA GLU A 413 -13.44 23.60 9.19
C GLU A 413 -12.30 23.32 10.18
N VAL A 414 -11.13 22.85 9.67
CA VAL A 414 -9.93 22.63 10.50
C VAL A 414 -8.69 23.14 9.78
N LEU A 415 -7.92 24.00 10.46
CA LEU A 415 -6.58 24.42 10.07
C LEU A 415 -5.55 23.66 10.88
N ASN A 416 -4.84 22.74 10.23
CA ASN A 416 -3.82 21.89 10.84
C ASN A 416 -2.43 22.30 10.36
N HIS A 417 -1.50 22.46 11.30
CA HIS A 417 -0.08 22.60 11.03
C HIS A 417 0.73 21.86 12.09
N ASN A 418 1.48 20.83 11.69
CA ASN A 418 2.20 19.99 12.63
C ASN A 418 3.49 20.64 13.16
N LEU A 419 3.71 20.52 14.47
CA LEU A 419 5.01 20.80 15.10
C LEU A 419 6.02 19.66 14.86
N GLU A 420 5.53 18.46 14.66
CA GLU A 420 6.22 17.19 14.38
C GLU A 420 7.12 16.70 15.51
N THR A 421 7.95 17.56 16.11
CA THR A 421 8.88 17.17 17.19
C THR A 421 9.16 18.32 18.14
N VAL A 422 9.87 18.03 19.23
CA VAL A 422 10.25 18.99 20.28
C VAL A 422 11.31 20.00 19.80
N PRO A 423 11.42 21.19 20.42
CA PRO A 423 12.34 22.25 19.99
C PRO A 423 13.79 21.81 19.77
N ARG A 424 14.34 20.99 20.67
CA ARG A 424 15.73 20.49 20.60
C ARG A 424 16.01 19.71 19.32
N LEU A 425 15.03 18.92 18.86
CA LEU A 425 15.19 18.03 17.70
C LEU A 425 14.80 18.68 16.35
N GLN A 426 14.16 19.85 16.35
CA GLN A 426 13.66 20.52 15.14
C GLN A 426 14.70 20.64 14.05
N ARG A 427 15.89 21.16 14.39
CA ARG A 427 16.94 21.43 13.40
C ARG A 427 17.47 20.16 12.74
N GLU A 428 17.46 19.05 13.47
CA GLU A 428 17.97 17.77 13.01
C GLU A 428 16.92 17.00 12.19
N ILE A 429 15.65 17.14 12.55
CA ILE A 429 14.53 16.36 11.97
C ILE A 429 13.83 17.14 10.85
N ARG A 430 13.69 18.47 10.99
CA ARG A 430 12.99 19.36 10.06
C ARG A 430 13.91 20.52 9.65
N THR A 431 14.93 20.24 8.90
CA THR A 431 16.05 21.18 8.60
C THR A 431 15.63 22.55 8.06
N ALA A 432 14.52 22.65 7.34
CA ALA A 432 14.01 23.89 6.74
C ALA A 432 12.85 24.53 7.52
N ALA A 433 12.41 23.92 8.63
CA ALA A 433 11.33 24.42 9.48
C ALA A 433 11.86 24.93 10.82
N SER A 434 11.05 25.68 11.54
CA SER A 434 11.38 26.23 12.86
C SER A 434 10.20 26.04 13.81
N TYR A 435 10.48 25.58 15.03
CA TYR A 435 9.46 25.39 16.07
C TYR A 435 8.70 26.70 16.33
N GLY A 436 9.42 27.81 16.56
CA GLY A 436 8.80 29.11 16.81
C GLY A 436 7.96 29.61 15.64
N ARG A 437 8.38 29.37 14.38
CA ARG A 437 7.59 29.72 13.19
C ARG A 437 6.30 28.92 13.12
N SER A 438 6.38 27.61 13.35
CA SER A 438 5.20 26.73 13.37
C SER A 438 4.20 27.13 14.45
N LEU A 439 4.70 27.47 15.66
CA LEU A 439 3.85 27.92 16.76
C LEU A 439 3.21 29.30 16.45
N SER A 440 3.99 30.24 15.90
CA SER A 440 3.50 31.57 15.51
C SER A 440 2.45 31.52 14.40
N LEU A 441 2.50 30.55 13.49
CA LEU A 441 1.48 30.34 12.47
C LEU A 441 0.13 29.96 13.11
N LEU A 442 0.16 29.00 14.03
CA LEU A 442 -1.05 28.54 14.74
C LEU A 442 -1.61 29.65 15.64
N GLN A 443 -0.74 30.40 16.33
CA GLN A 443 -1.14 31.56 17.12
C GLN A 443 -1.78 32.64 16.24
N TYR A 444 -1.24 32.92 15.06
CA TYR A 444 -1.79 33.91 14.15
C TYR A 444 -3.23 33.55 13.71
N ALA A 445 -3.51 32.27 13.45
CA ALA A 445 -4.88 31.84 13.13
C ALA A 445 -5.87 32.19 14.26
N LYS A 446 -5.46 32.06 15.52
CA LYS A 446 -6.28 32.48 16.68
C LYS A 446 -6.42 34.00 16.79
N GLU A 447 -5.33 34.75 16.55
CA GLU A 447 -5.34 36.22 16.59
C GLU A 447 -6.31 36.84 15.57
N VAL A 448 -6.43 36.24 14.37
CA VAL A 448 -7.36 36.73 13.32
C VAL A 448 -8.79 36.19 13.48
N ASN A 449 -9.10 35.54 14.61
CA ASN A 449 -10.39 34.95 14.91
C ASN A 449 -10.87 33.96 13.83
N PHE A 450 -9.98 33.06 13.41
CA PHE A 450 -10.35 31.98 12.51
C PHE A 450 -11.57 31.21 13.04
N SER A 451 -12.60 31.07 12.22
CA SER A 451 -13.88 30.49 12.65
C SER A 451 -13.86 28.97 12.80
N GLY A 452 -12.88 28.30 12.19
CA GLY A 452 -12.68 26.86 12.30
C GLY A 452 -11.87 26.45 13.52
N LYS A 453 -11.51 25.19 13.60
CA LYS A 453 -10.67 24.63 14.66
C LYS A 453 -9.21 24.63 14.26
N THR A 454 -8.33 24.89 15.22
CA THR A 454 -6.88 24.79 15.04
C THR A 454 -6.37 23.42 15.50
N LYS A 455 -5.45 22.84 14.74
CA LYS A 455 -4.92 21.51 15.03
C LYS A 455 -3.41 21.46 14.85
N THR A 456 -2.75 20.63 15.66
CA THR A 456 -1.32 20.33 15.51
C THR A 456 -1.02 18.87 15.81
N GLY A 457 0.15 18.40 15.40
CA GLY A 457 0.59 17.03 15.62
C GLY A 457 2.05 16.91 16.05
N LEU A 458 2.32 15.90 16.86
CA LEU A 458 3.64 15.47 17.30
C LEU A 458 3.88 14.02 16.91
N ILE A 459 5.11 13.73 16.54
CA ILE A 459 5.61 12.37 16.30
C ILE A 459 6.66 12.08 17.36
N VAL A 460 6.44 11.04 18.18
CA VAL A 460 7.32 10.65 19.29
C VAL A 460 8.09 9.36 18.99
N GLY A 461 9.23 9.14 19.65
CA GLY A 461 10.11 7.98 19.44
C GLY A 461 11.33 8.28 18.58
N MET A 462 11.62 9.57 18.30
CA MET A 462 12.80 10.02 17.55
C MET A 462 13.96 10.51 18.44
N GLY A 463 13.79 10.44 19.78
CA GLY A 463 14.82 10.83 20.77
C GLY A 463 14.44 12.00 21.65
N GLU A 464 13.17 12.41 21.65
CA GLU A 464 12.60 13.34 22.63
C GLU A 464 12.48 12.67 24.02
N GLU A 465 12.60 13.49 25.05
CA GLU A 465 12.35 13.11 26.42
C GLU A 465 10.88 13.41 26.80
N PHE A 466 10.35 12.69 27.81
CA PHE A 466 8.97 12.87 28.25
C PHE A 466 8.64 14.33 28.58
N ASP A 467 9.48 14.97 29.42
CA ASP A 467 9.28 16.36 29.86
C ASP A 467 9.32 17.37 28.69
N GLU A 468 10.06 17.08 27.61
CA GLU A 468 10.08 17.93 26.41
C GLU A 468 8.74 17.89 25.67
N VAL A 469 8.09 16.72 25.61
CA VAL A 469 6.73 16.59 25.03
C VAL A 469 5.72 17.34 25.89
N ILE A 470 5.83 17.24 27.23
CA ILE A 470 4.98 17.98 28.16
C ILE A 470 5.17 19.50 28.00
N ALA A 471 6.41 19.98 27.79
CA ALA A 471 6.66 21.38 27.52
C ALA A 471 5.98 21.85 26.23
N VAL A 472 5.99 21.04 25.16
CA VAL A 472 5.28 21.35 23.91
C VAL A 472 3.77 21.40 24.15
N LEU A 473 3.18 20.46 24.92
CA LEU A 473 1.75 20.50 25.26
C LEU A 473 1.38 21.77 26.02
N LYS A 474 2.27 22.24 26.89
CA LYS A 474 2.08 23.51 27.59
C LYS A 474 2.15 24.71 26.63
N ASP A 475 3.12 24.74 25.69
CA ASP A 475 3.24 25.82 24.70
C ASP A 475 1.97 25.91 23.82
N VAL A 476 1.46 24.78 23.34
CA VAL A 476 0.26 24.75 22.48
C VAL A 476 -1.01 25.09 23.26
N SER A 477 -1.08 24.76 24.55
CA SER A 477 -2.20 25.18 25.41
C SER A 477 -2.26 26.70 25.62
N GLN A 478 -1.09 27.37 25.65
CA GLN A 478 -1.01 28.82 25.84
C GLN A 478 -1.50 29.63 24.63
N ILE A 479 -1.59 29.01 23.46
CA ILE A 479 -2.12 29.60 22.24
C ILE A 479 -3.50 29.04 21.87
N ASP A 480 -4.19 28.40 22.82
CA ASP A 480 -5.57 27.89 22.69
C ASP A 480 -5.79 26.95 21.49
N ILE A 481 -4.86 26.02 21.25
CA ILE A 481 -5.03 24.99 20.21
C ILE A 481 -6.20 24.07 20.58
N ASP A 482 -7.10 23.81 19.60
CA ASP A 482 -8.29 23.01 19.82
C ASP A 482 -8.00 21.50 19.82
N ILE A 483 -7.12 21.01 18.91
CA ILE A 483 -6.86 19.58 18.70
C ILE A 483 -5.36 19.32 18.66
N VAL A 484 -4.90 18.30 19.40
CA VAL A 484 -3.53 17.81 19.34
C VAL A 484 -3.51 16.32 19.03
N THR A 485 -2.66 15.90 18.10
CA THR A 485 -2.41 14.48 17.82
C THR A 485 -1.01 14.09 18.22
N ILE A 486 -0.82 12.93 18.88
CA ILE A 486 0.48 12.41 19.27
C ILE A 486 0.59 10.96 18.81
N GLY A 487 1.55 10.67 17.91
CA GLY A 487 1.72 9.34 17.32
C GLY A 487 3.16 8.85 17.36
N GLN A 488 3.36 7.53 17.31
CA GLN A 488 4.68 6.93 17.26
C GLN A 488 5.35 7.15 15.91
N TYR A 489 6.61 7.53 15.91
CA TYR A 489 7.45 7.51 14.72
C TYR A 489 7.61 6.08 14.19
N LEU A 490 7.37 5.92 12.90
CA LEU A 490 7.60 4.68 12.17
C LEU A 490 8.60 5.00 11.06
N ARG A 491 9.79 4.43 11.14
CA ARG A 491 10.86 4.69 10.20
C ARG A 491 10.51 4.19 8.81
N PRO A 492 10.43 5.07 7.78
CA PRO A 492 10.06 4.63 6.44
C PRO A 492 11.13 3.77 5.76
N THR A 493 12.40 4.17 5.77
CA THR A 493 13.53 3.43 5.17
C THR A 493 14.81 3.58 6.01
N SER A 494 15.86 2.82 5.70
CA SER A 494 17.18 2.92 6.36
C SER A 494 17.83 4.29 6.21
N LYS A 495 17.43 5.09 5.21
CA LYS A 495 17.92 6.45 4.99
C LYS A 495 17.32 7.47 5.97
N HIS A 496 16.19 7.15 6.57
CA HIS A 496 15.51 8.00 7.53
C HIS A 496 16.08 7.81 8.95
N ARG A 497 15.72 8.72 9.84
CA ARG A 497 16.15 8.70 11.23
C ARG A 497 15.84 7.36 11.89
N PRO A 498 16.78 6.73 12.62
CA PRO A 498 16.50 5.53 13.40
C PRO A 498 15.41 5.76 14.43
N ILE A 499 14.60 4.74 14.73
CA ILE A 499 13.69 4.76 15.87
C ILE A 499 14.55 4.72 17.12
N HIS A 500 14.40 5.72 17.98
CA HIS A 500 15.11 5.77 19.25
C HIS A 500 14.48 4.81 20.26
N ARG A 501 13.16 4.85 20.40
CA ARG A 501 12.38 3.94 21.24
C ARG A 501 10.95 3.83 20.75
N TYR A 502 10.27 2.78 21.18
CA TYR A 502 8.82 2.70 21.09
C TYR A 502 8.23 3.24 22.40
N VAL A 503 7.40 4.27 22.30
CA VAL A 503 6.68 4.86 23.43
C VAL A 503 5.57 3.92 23.86
N THR A 504 5.40 3.70 25.15
CA THR A 504 4.41 2.78 25.68
C THR A 504 2.99 3.34 25.62
N GLN A 505 1.97 2.48 25.67
CA GLN A 505 0.58 2.95 25.72
C GLN A 505 0.33 3.81 26.95
N ASP A 506 0.89 3.44 28.11
CA ASP A 506 0.76 4.20 29.35
C ASP A 506 1.31 5.62 29.21
N GLU A 507 2.45 5.82 28.50
CA GLU A 507 2.98 7.16 28.22
C GLU A 507 2.08 7.95 27.27
N PHE A 508 1.49 7.31 26.24
CA PHE A 508 0.51 7.97 25.38
C PHE A 508 -0.72 8.42 26.15
N ASP A 509 -1.21 7.59 27.07
CA ASP A 509 -2.36 7.90 27.93
C ASP A 509 -2.00 9.05 28.91
N GLU A 510 -0.75 9.09 29.40
CA GLU A 510 -0.26 10.16 30.28
C GLU A 510 -0.10 11.48 29.52
N TYR A 511 0.41 11.50 28.28
CA TYR A 511 0.43 12.71 27.43
C TYR A 511 -0.98 13.28 27.27
N LYS A 512 -1.96 12.43 26.97
CA LYS A 512 -3.36 12.82 26.84
C LYS A 512 -3.87 13.46 28.14
N LEU A 513 -3.72 12.78 29.26
CA LEU A 513 -4.22 13.23 30.55
C LEU A 513 -3.60 14.59 30.98
N ILE A 514 -2.30 14.78 30.73
CA ILE A 514 -1.59 16.01 31.10
C ILE A 514 -2.01 17.15 30.19
N GLY A 515 -2.12 16.94 28.89
CA GLY A 515 -2.55 17.97 27.96
C GLY A 515 -3.99 18.40 28.18
N GLU A 516 -4.90 17.47 28.51
CA GLU A 516 -6.28 17.81 28.93
C GLU A 516 -6.29 18.64 30.22
N LYS A 517 -5.41 18.36 31.19
CA LYS A 517 -5.23 19.19 32.39
C LYS A 517 -4.70 20.59 32.08
N PHE A 518 -3.93 20.78 31.01
CA PHE A 518 -3.51 22.10 30.55
C PHE A 518 -4.62 22.87 29.83
N GLY A 519 -5.77 22.25 29.59
CA GLY A 519 -6.95 22.87 28.99
C GLY A 519 -7.05 22.66 27.48
N ILE A 520 -6.27 21.76 26.88
CA ILE A 520 -6.43 21.40 25.46
C ILE A 520 -7.73 20.64 25.29
N PRO A 521 -8.68 21.10 24.45
CA PRO A 521 -10.03 20.52 24.37
C PRO A 521 -10.07 19.08 23.88
N HIS A 522 -9.19 18.72 22.92
CA HIS A 522 -9.12 17.34 22.41
C HIS A 522 -7.68 16.90 22.14
N ILE A 523 -7.33 15.72 22.65
CA ILE A 523 -6.04 15.07 22.38
C ILE A 523 -6.27 13.64 21.92
N GLU A 524 -5.82 13.35 20.70
CA GLU A 524 -5.73 11.99 20.18
C GLU A 524 -4.30 11.51 20.34
N SER A 525 -4.07 10.55 21.23
CA SER A 525 -2.73 10.08 21.61
C SER A 525 -2.66 8.56 21.57
N GLY A 526 -1.72 8.03 20.80
CA GLY A 526 -1.55 6.59 20.68
C GLY A 526 -0.55 6.19 19.58
N PRO A 527 -0.07 4.94 19.63
CA PRO A 527 1.03 4.50 18.77
C PRO A 527 0.71 4.53 17.26
N LEU A 528 -0.54 4.41 16.88
CA LEU A 528 -0.97 4.42 15.49
C LEU A 528 -1.60 5.75 15.07
N VAL A 529 -1.71 6.71 15.98
CA VAL A 529 -2.25 8.03 15.69
C VAL A 529 -1.40 8.74 14.62
N ARG A 530 -2.07 9.41 13.71
CA ARG A 530 -1.55 10.29 12.67
C ARG A 530 -2.34 11.58 12.66
N SER A 531 -1.81 12.63 12.06
CA SER A 531 -2.49 13.94 12.04
C SER A 531 -3.91 13.90 11.44
N SER A 532 -4.20 12.99 10.52
CA SER A 532 -5.53 12.79 9.94
C SER A 532 -6.29 11.57 10.49
N TYR A 533 -5.75 10.88 11.50
CA TYR A 533 -6.42 9.73 12.12
C TYR A 533 -7.62 10.20 12.93
N HIS A 534 -8.78 9.60 12.70
CA HIS A 534 -10.06 10.00 13.30
C HIS A 534 -10.37 11.52 13.17
N ALA A 535 -9.93 12.15 12.07
CA ALA A 535 -10.04 13.59 11.88
C ALA A 535 -11.49 14.10 12.02
N LYS A 536 -12.45 13.34 11.48
CA LYS A 536 -13.88 13.64 11.62
C LYS A 536 -14.35 13.62 13.08
N ASP A 537 -13.96 12.58 13.83
CA ASP A 537 -14.39 12.40 15.22
C ASP A 537 -13.74 13.45 16.13
N SER A 538 -12.44 13.74 15.88
CA SER A 538 -11.70 14.80 16.57
C SER A 538 -12.34 16.19 16.34
N PHE A 539 -12.78 16.47 15.11
CA PHE A 539 -13.50 17.71 14.79
C PHE A 539 -14.87 17.77 15.50
N ALA A 540 -15.61 16.67 15.54
CA ALA A 540 -16.93 16.61 16.17
C ALA A 540 -16.87 16.69 17.71
N SER A 541 -15.70 16.47 18.32
CA SER A 541 -15.52 16.46 19.79
C SER A 541 -15.17 17.83 20.39
N VAL A 542 -14.92 18.83 19.57
CA VAL A 542 -14.59 20.24 19.92
C VAL A 542 -15.59 21.19 19.28
#